data_3f3f69790db95092cab47cc71f9428a2
#
_entry.id   3f3f69790db95092cab47cc71f9428a2
#
_cell.length_a   1.000
_cell.length_b   1.000
_cell.length_c   1.000
_cell.angle_alpha   90.00
_cell.angle_beta   90.00
_cell.angle_gamma   90.00
#
_symmetry.space_group_name_H-M   'P 1'
#
loop_
_entity.id
_entity.type
_entity.pdbx_description
1 polymer ?
#
loop_
_entity_poly.entity_id
_entity_poly.type
_entity_poly.pdbx_seq_one_letter_code
_entity_poly.pdbx_strand_id
1 'polypeptide(L)'
;MTDRIKGATTLYYEWLIKGRSVPEILEKPELAELWPDGKDQTHLYGRPLKFYQDLQRLNLAAAWSRVKVPALILHGQYDWIMGREDSELIAQIVNANVAGAARFIEVPEMGHGGQHYLSMADAFAGKEAPFDPKMIRTITDWLEQQQKKPAG
;
A
#
# COMPACT_ATOMS: atom_id res chain seq x y z
N MET A 1 -16.23 3.89 16.95
CA MET A 1 -15.07 3.66 16.08
C MET A 1 -14.74 2.18 15.91
N THR A 2 -14.66 1.41 16.98
CA THR A 2 -14.33 -0.03 16.97
C THR A 2 -15.32 -0.88 16.14
N ASP A 3 -16.62 -0.62 16.23
CA ASP A 3 -17.63 -1.43 15.54
C ASP A 3 -17.64 -1.18 14.02
N ARG A 4 -17.37 0.06 13.60
CA ARG A 4 -17.26 0.40 12.18
C ARG A 4 -16.03 -0.25 11.53
N ILE A 5 -14.91 -0.32 12.24
CA ILE A 5 -13.69 -1.02 11.80
C ILE A 5 -13.97 -2.51 11.68
N LYS A 6 -14.60 -3.13 12.68
CA LYS A 6 -14.97 -4.54 12.65
C LYS A 6 -15.92 -4.86 11.48
N GLY A 7 -16.92 -4.01 11.26
CA GLY A 7 -17.85 -4.15 10.14
C GLY A 7 -17.14 -4.08 8.79
N ALA A 8 -16.29 -3.08 8.57
CA ALA A 8 -15.50 -2.96 7.34
C ALA A 8 -14.58 -4.17 7.12
N THR A 9 -13.90 -4.64 8.17
CA THR A 9 -13.07 -5.85 8.10
C THR A 9 -13.90 -7.07 7.71
N THR A 10 -15.10 -7.22 8.29
CA THR A 10 -16.02 -8.32 7.96
C THR A 10 -16.46 -8.24 6.51
N LEU A 11 -16.84 -7.05 6.01
CA LEU A 11 -17.24 -6.83 4.62
C LEU A 11 -16.14 -7.26 3.65
N TYR A 12 -14.93 -6.75 3.83
CA TYR A 12 -13.79 -7.09 2.96
C TYR A 12 -13.41 -8.57 3.08
N TYR A 13 -13.48 -9.18 4.25
CA TYR A 13 -13.22 -10.60 4.45
C TYR A 13 -14.24 -11.49 3.68
N GLU A 14 -15.53 -11.20 3.80
CA GLU A 14 -16.57 -11.94 3.09
C GLU A 14 -16.41 -11.80 1.56
N TRP A 15 -16.08 -10.59 1.10
CA TRP A 15 -15.93 -10.33 -0.32
C TRP A 15 -14.61 -10.87 -0.89
N LEU A 16 -13.46 -10.44 -0.33
CA LEU A 16 -12.15 -10.70 -0.94
C LEU A 16 -11.63 -12.10 -0.63
N ILE A 17 -11.84 -12.59 0.59
CA ILE A 17 -11.27 -13.85 1.05
C ILE A 17 -12.25 -15.01 0.79
N LYS A 18 -13.53 -14.84 1.15
CA LYS A 18 -14.54 -15.87 0.90
C LYS A 18 -15.12 -15.84 -0.49
N GLY A 19 -14.89 -14.77 -1.27
CA GLY A 19 -15.35 -14.65 -2.64
C GLY A 19 -16.86 -14.47 -2.80
N ARG A 20 -17.57 -14.04 -1.74
CA ARG A 20 -19.02 -13.76 -1.83
C ARG A 20 -19.27 -12.59 -2.77
N SER A 21 -20.40 -12.61 -3.44
CA SER A 21 -20.81 -11.48 -4.27
C SER A 21 -21.18 -10.27 -3.41
N VAL A 22 -20.95 -9.07 -3.93
CA VAL A 22 -21.30 -7.83 -3.23
C VAL A 22 -22.81 -7.76 -2.95
N PRO A 23 -23.72 -8.09 -3.89
CA PRO A 23 -25.15 -8.15 -3.59
C PRO A 23 -25.50 -8.99 -2.37
N GLU A 24 -24.95 -10.22 -2.27
CA GLU A 24 -25.21 -11.10 -1.10
C GLU A 24 -24.70 -10.51 0.22
N ILE A 25 -23.58 -9.79 0.19
CA ILE A 25 -23.02 -9.14 1.39
C ILE A 25 -23.91 -7.99 1.82
N LEU A 26 -24.41 -7.20 0.86
CA LEU A 26 -25.22 -6.01 1.10
C LEU A 26 -26.68 -6.35 1.49
N GLU A 27 -27.09 -7.61 1.47
CA GLU A 27 -28.34 -8.06 2.11
C GLU A 27 -28.32 -7.82 3.63
N LYS A 28 -27.13 -7.69 4.22
CA LYS A 28 -26.94 -7.34 5.63
C LYS A 28 -26.88 -5.83 5.79
N PRO A 29 -27.88 -5.17 6.41
CA PRO A 29 -27.95 -3.72 6.49
C PRO A 29 -26.69 -3.09 7.12
N GLU A 30 -26.14 -3.73 8.16
CA GLU A 30 -24.95 -3.28 8.86
C GLU A 30 -23.69 -3.27 7.99
N LEU A 31 -23.64 -4.08 6.93
CA LEU A 31 -22.53 -4.10 5.97
C LEU A 31 -22.82 -3.18 4.78
N ALA A 32 -24.10 -3.04 4.39
CA ALA A 32 -24.49 -2.17 3.29
C ALA A 32 -24.12 -0.70 3.54
N GLU A 33 -24.27 -0.23 4.78
CA GLU A 33 -23.89 1.14 5.18
C GLU A 33 -22.38 1.41 5.12
N LEU A 34 -21.58 0.34 5.07
CA LEU A 34 -20.11 0.43 5.03
C LEU A 34 -19.54 0.29 3.61
N TRP A 35 -20.40 0.03 2.61
CA TRP A 35 -19.94 -0.09 1.23
C TRP A 35 -19.48 1.28 0.68
N PRO A 36 -18.21 1.42 0.22
CA PRO A 36 -17.61 2.73 -0.03
C PRO A 36 -18.17 3.45 -1.26
N ASP A 37 -18.60 2.73 -2.29
CA ASP A 37 -19.08 3.32 -3.56
C ASP A 37 -20.61 3.44 -3.64
N GLY A 38 -21.28 3.47 -2.50
CA GLY A 38 -22.72 3.72 -2.41
C GLY A 38 -23.53 2.63 -3.14
N LYS A 39 -24.12 2.98 -4.31
CA LYS A 39 -24.98 2.06 -5.07
C LYS A 39 -24.24 1.25 -6.14
N ASP A 40 -22.99 1.60 -6.48
CA ASP A 40 -22.23 0.82 -7.45
C ASP A 40 -21.75 -0.49 -6.82
N GLN A 41 -22.29 -1.58 -7.31
CA GLN A 41 -21.98 -2.94 -6.87
C GLN A 41 -21.10 -3.70 -7.88
N THR A 42 -20.54 -3.00 -8.86
CA THR A 42 -19.73 -3.58 -9.94
C THR A 42 -18.29 -3.06 -9.95
N HIS A 43 -18.09 -1.87 -9.41
CA HIS A 43 -16.77 -1.22 -9.30
C HIS A 43 -16.51 -0.73 -7.88
N LEU A 44 -15.24 -0.60 -7.55
CA LEU A 44 -14.72 0.03 -6.34
C LEU A 44 -13.55 0.93 -6.73
N TYR A 45 -13.60 2.21 -6.40
CA TYR A 45 -12.60 3.21 -6.81
C TYR A 45 -12.30 3.16 -8.32
N GLY A 46 -13.36 3.06 -9.14
CA GLY A 46 -13.27 3.03 -10.61
C GLY A 46 -12.71 1.76 -11.22
N ARG A 47 -12.50 0.69 -10.44
CA ARG A 47 -11.98 -0.61 -10.91
C ARG A 47 -13.03 -1.70 -10.74
N PRO A 48 -13.16 -2.66 -11.69
CA PRO A 48 -14.04 -3.80 -11.53
C PRO A 48 -13.73 -4.57 -10.24
N LEU A 49 -14.76 -5.06 -9.55
CA LEU A 49 -14.61 -5.80 -8.29
C LEU A 49 -13.70 -7.02 -8.41
N LYS A 50 -13.73 -7.68 -9.56
CA LYS A 50 -12.85 -8.83 -9.86
C LYS A 50 -11.37 -8.47 -9.76
N PHE A 51 -10.98 -7.25 -10.08
CA PHE A 51 -9.59 -6.79 -9.93
C PHE A 51 -9.06 -7.00 -8.52
N TYR A 52 -9.84 -6.65 -7.50
CA TYR A 52 -9.43 -6.78 -6.09
C TYR A 52 -9.39 -8.24 -5.64
N GLN A 53 -10.34 -9.08 -6.11
CA GLN A 53 -10.33 -10.51 -5.84
C GLN A 53 -9.12 -11.20 -6.48
N ASP A 54 -8.76 -10.82 -7.70
CA ASP A 54 -7.58 -11.35 -8.38
C ASP A 54 -6.29 -10.88 -7.70
N LEU A 55 -6.25 -9.63 -7.22
CA LEU A 55 -5.12 -9.08 -6.46
C LEU A 55 -4.87 -9.88 -5.18
N GLN A 56 -5.92 -10.29 -4.46
CA GLN A 56 -5.80 -11.13 -3.26
C GLN A 56 -5.23 -12.54 -3.52
N ARG A 57 -5.30 -13.02 -4.75
CA ARG A 57 -4.72 -14.33 -5.13
C ARG A 57 -3.24 -14.27 -5.44
N LEU A 58 -2.68 -13.06 -5.55
CA LEU A 58 -1.24 -12.89 -5.82
C LEU A 58 -0.43 -13.26 -4.58
N ASN A 59 0.52 -14.16 -4.75
CA ASN A 59 1.55 -14.39 -3.74
C ASN A 59 2.65 -13.34 -3.89
N LEU A 60 2.45 -12.17 -3.25
CA LEU A 60 3.38 -11.04 -3.33
C LEU A 60 4.74 -11.38 -2.72
N ALA A 61 4.78 -12.15 -1.64
CA ALA A 61 6.04 -12.60 -1.04
C ALA A 61 6.86 -13.44 -2.04
N ALA A 62 6.22 -14.39 -2.74
CA ALA A 62 6.87 -15.16 -3.79
C ALA A 62 7.28 -14.32 -5.01
N ALA A 63 6.58 -13.20 -5.29
CA ALA A 63 6.99 -12.27 -6.35
C ALA A 63 8.24 -11.50 -5.93
N TRP A 64 8.25 -10.93 -4.73
CA TRP A 64 9.39 -10.18 -4.20
C TRP A 64 10.64 -11.07 -4.00
N SER A 65 10.48 -12.34 -3.60
CA SER A 65 11.60 -13.26 -3.47
C SER A 65 12.33 -13.58 -4.79
N ARG A 66 11.76 -13.24 -5.94
CA ARG A 66 12.40 -13.39 -7.25
C ARG A 66 13.15 -12.14 -7.73
N VAL A 67 13.06 -11.04 -7.00
CA VAL A 67 13.79 -9.81 -7.33
C VAL A 67 15.28 -10.02 -7.06
N LYS A 68 16.10 -9.84 -8.09
CA LYS A 68 17.56 -10.02 -8.05
C LYS A 68 18.35 -8.75 -8.36
N VAL A 69 17.63 -7.68 -8.66
CA VAL A 69 18.22 -6.35 -8.97
C VAL A 69 18.16 -5.45 -7.74
N PRO A 70 19.01 -4.41 -7.66
CA PRO A 70 18.90 -3.42 -6.59
C PRO A 70 17.49 -2.84 -6.51
N ALA A 71 16.94 -2.75 -5.30
CA ALA A 71 15.60 -2.24 -5.03
C ALA A 71 15.65 -1.17 -3.94
N LEU A 72 15.01 -0.04 -4.20
CA LEU A 72 14.76 1.00 -3.21
C LEU A 72 13.28 0.95 -2.81
N ILE A 73 13.02 0.76 -1.53
CA ILE A 73 11.68 0.78 -0.95
C ILE A 73 11.55 2.06 -0.13
N LEU A 74 10.66 2.95 -0.57
CA LEU A 74 10.36 4.19 0.14
C LEU A 74 9.04 4.08 0.86
N HIS A 75 8.99 4.57 2.09
CA HIS A 75 7.79 4.69 2.89
C HIS A 75 7.70 6.11 3.45
N GLY A 76 6.53 6.73 3.35
CA GLY A 76 6.29 8.02 3.98
C GLY A 76 5.93 7.85 5.45
N GLN A 77 6.56 8.61 6.35
CA GLN A 77 6.27 8.55 7.78
C GLN A 77 4.77 8.76 8.10
N TYR A 78 4.08 9.55 7.28
CA TYR A 78 2.65 9.84 7.42
C TYR A 78 1.79 9.09 6.39
N ASP A 79 2.31 8.00 5.84
CA ASP A 79 1.53 7.09 4.99
C ASP A 79 0.62 6.24 5.87
N TRP A 80 -0.68 6.58 5.85
CA TRP A 80 -1.71 5.84 6.58
C TRP A 80 -2.43 4.78 5.72
N ILE A 81 -2.09 4.72 4.42
CA ILE A 81 -2.68 3.77 3.45
C ILE A 81 -1.88 2.47 3.41
N MET A 82 -0.56 2.57 3.37
CA MET A 82 0.35 1.43 3.39
C MET A 82 1.04 1.31 4.74
N GLY A 83 1.07 0.11 5.31
CA GLY A 83 1.78 -0.15 6.55
C GLY A 83 3.30 -0.02 6.37
N ARG A 84 3.98 0.57 7.34
CA ARG A 84 5.45 0.64 7.40
C ARG A 84 6.05 -0.77 7.37
N GLU A 85 5.43 -1.68 8.11
CA GLU A 85 5.82 -3.08 8.22
C GLU A 85 5.77 -3.82 6.88
N ASP A 86 4.80 -3.50 6.02
CA ASP A 86 4.71 -4.08 4.68
C ASP A 86 5.92 -3.67 3.82
N SER A 87 6.32 -2.41 3.89
CA SER A 87 7.49 -1.88 3.18
C SER A 87 8.80 -2.49 3.69
N GLU A 88 8.94 -2.64 5.01
CA GLU A 88 10.08 -3.32 5.63
C GLU A 88 10.14 -4.80 5.24
N LEU A 89 8.98 -5.49 5.23
CA LEU A 89 8.88 -6.90 4.85
C LEU A 89 9.33 -7.11 3.40
N ILE A 90 8.98 -6.23 2.48
CA ILE A 90 9.46 -6.27 1.10
C ILE A 90 10.99 -6.26 1.07
N ALA A 91 11.61 -5.33 1.79
CA ALA A 91 13.07 -5.23 1.85
C ALA A 91 13.70 -6.49 2.46
N GLN A 92 13.09 -7.04 3.50
CA GLN A 92 13.54 -8.29 4.13
C GLN A 92 13.48 -9.48 3.16
N ILE A 93 12.36 -9.64 2.44
CA ILE A 93 12.17 -10.73 1.47
C ILE A 93 13.21 -10.66 0.35
N VAL A 94 13.44 -9.47 -0.21
CA VAL A 94 14.43 -9.28 -1.29
C VAL A 94 15.84 -9.57 -0.77
N ASN A 95 16.19 -9.07 0.42
CA ASN A 95 17.50 -9.29 1.02
C ASN A 95 17.75 -10.73 1.47
N ALA A 96 16.71 -11.49 1.80
CA ALA A 96 16.83 -12.92 2.09
C ALA A 96 17.23 -13.71 0.85
N ASN A 97 16.89 -13.24 -0.34
CA ASN A 97 17.26 -13.86 -1.61
C ASN A 97 18.64 -13.36 -2.11
N VAL A 98 18.89 -12.05 -2.05
CA VAL A 98 20.15 -11.43 -2.45
C VAL A 98 20.55 -10.41 -1.38
N ALA A 99 21.54 -10.74 -0.57
CA ALA A 99 21.96 -9.92 0.56
C ALA A 99 22.35 -8.49 0.13
N GLY A 100 21.73 -7.49 0.74
CA GLY A 100 21.99 -6.07 0.46
C GLY A 100 21.42 -5.56 -0.87
N ALA A 101 20.59 -6.33 -1.56
CA ALA A 101 19.93 -5.88 -2.80
C ALA A 101 18.85 -4.84 -2.55
N ALA A 102 18.13 -4.92 -1.42
CA ALA A 102 17.09 -3.96 -1.09
C ALA A 102 17.50 -3.01 0.03
N ARG A 103 17.13 -1.74 -0.13
CA ARG A 103 17.25 -0.70 0.88
C ARG A 103 15.88 -0.12 1.20
N PHE A 104 15.48 -0.16 2.47
CA PHE A 104 14.32 0.54 3.00
C PHE A 104 14.72 1.92 3.49
N ILE A 105 13.92 2.94 3.16
CA ILE A 105 14.06 4.32 3.65
C ILE A 105 12.68 4.85 4.02
N GLU A 106 12.52 5.27 5.27
CA GLU A 106 11.39 6.08 5.69
C GLU A 106 11.69 7.55 5.42
N VAL A 107 10.78 8.23 4.72
CA VAL A 107 10.90 9.66 4.43
C VAL A 107 10.07 10.43 5.46
N PRO A 108 10.70 11.25 6.33
CA PRO A 108 9.98 12.01 7.34
C PRO A 108 8.94 12.95 6.74
N GLU A 109 7.79 13.09 7.41
CA GLU A 109 6.72 14.04 7.08
C GLU A 109 6.06 13.81 5.71
N MET A 110 6.36 12.71 5.03
CA MET A 110 5.80 12.38 3.73
C MET A 110 4.57 11.49 3.87
N GLY A 111 3.50 11.81 3.12
CA GLY A 111 2.30 10.95 2.96
C GLY A 111 2.42 9.98 1.80
N HIS A 112 1.37 9.18 1.60
CA HIS A 112 1.31 8.11 0.58
C HIS A 112 1.65 8.57 -0.85
N GLY A 113 1.14 9.72 -1.27
CA GLY A 113 1.36 10.25 -2.62
C GLY A 113 2.60 11.14 -2.76
N GLY A 114 3.50 11.14 -1.77
CA GLY A 114 4.71 11.96 -1.80
C GLY A 114 4.50 13.43 -1.39
N GLN A 115 3.35 13.77 -0.80
CA GLN A 115 3.08 15.11 -0.28
C GLN A 115 3.75 15.30 1.08
N HIS A 116 4.20 16.53 1.35
CA HIS A 116 4.73 16.93 2.64
C HIS A 116 3.62 17.42 3.57
N TYR A 117 3.45 16.76 4.71
CA TYR A 117 2.46 17.12 5.73
C TYR A 117 3.14 17.56 7.03
N LEU A 118 2.45 18.41 7.79
CA LEU A 118 2.93 18.85 9.11
C LEU A 118 2.57 17.84 10.23
N SER A 119 1.62 16.95 9.96
CA SER A 119 1.20 15.92 10.91
C SER A 119 0.51 14.75 10.22
N MET A 120 0.49 13.60 10.89
CA MET A 120 -0.30 12.43 10.48
C MET A 120 -1.81 12.77 10.37
N ALA A 121 -2.31 13.64 11.25
CA ALA A 121 -3.72 14.05 11.21
C ALA A 121 -4.06 14.83 9.94
N ASP A 122 -3.14 15.67 9.44
CA ASP A 122 -3.32 16.41 8.18
C ASP A 122 -3.30 15.47 6.98
N ALA A 123 -2.39 14.50 6.97
CA ALA A 123 -2.31 13.46 5.94
C ALA A 123 -3.61 12.61 5.91
N PHE A 124 -4.09 12.17 7.07
CA PHE A 124 -5.31 11.40 7.20
C PHE A 124 -6.56 12.17 6.78
N ALA A 125 -6.60 13.47 7.05
CA ALA A 125 -7.68 14.38 6.64
C ALA A 125 -7.64 14.71 5.13
N GLY A 126 -6.60 14.28 4.40
CA GLY A 126 -6.44 14.57 2.97
C GLY A 126 -6.26 16.05 2.67
N LYS A 127 -5.64 16.83 3.60
CA LYS A 127 -5.39 18.25 3.36
C LYS A 127 -4.54 18.44 2.10
N GLU A 128 -4.79 19.51 1.40
CA GLU A 128 -3.92 19.91 0.29
C GLU A 128 -2.51 20.20 0.81
N ALA A 129 -1.51 19.55 0.18
CA ALA A 129 -0.12 19.67 0.58
C ALA A 129 0.81 19.59 -0.65
N PRO A 130 1.93 20.34 -0.64
CA PRO A 130 2.89 20.31 -1.74
C PRO A 130 3.60 18.96 -1.81
N PHE A 131 4.07 18.59 -2.99
CA PHE A 131 4.93 17.44 -3.18
C PHE A 131 6.26 17.63 -2.43
N ASP A 132 6.74 16.60 -1.73
CA ASP A 132 8.00 16.66 -0.98
C ASP A 132 9.21 16.39 -1.89
N PRO A 133 10.09 17.38 -2.11
CA PRO A 133 11.28 17.19 -2.92
C PRO A 133 12.29 16.21 -2.29
N LYS A 134 12.16 15.87 -1.00
CA LYS A 134 13.02 14.86 -0.35
C LYS A 134 12.90 13.51 -1.03
N MET A 135 11.71 13.14 -1.49
CA MET A 135 11.48 11.89 -2.21
C MET A 135 12.35 11.80 -3.47
N ILE A 136 12.32 12.84 -4.29
CA ILE A 136 13.12 12.88 -5.54
C ILE A 136 14.61 12.82 -5.23
N ARG A 137 15.09 13.61 -4.27
CA ARG A 137 16.50 13.56 -3.86
C ARG A 137 16.91 12.18 -3.38
N THR A 138 16.09 11.54 -2.55
CA THR A 138 16.37 10.19 -2.05
C THR A 138 16.49 9.18 -3.19
N ILE A 139 15.63 9.27 -4.20
CA ILE A 139 15.67 8.38 -5.38
C ILE A 139 16.93 8.67 -6.21
N THR A 140 17.22 9.93 -6.52
CA THR A 140 18.37 10.30 -7.36
C THR A 140 19.69 9.94 -6.69
N ASP A 141 19.85 10.23 -5.41
CA ASP A 141 21.05 9.88 -4.64
C ASP A 141 21.28 8.36 -4.62
N TRP A 142 20.19 7.59 -4.46
CA TRP A 142 20.29 6.14 -4.50
C TRP A 142 20.68 5.62 -5.89
N LEU A 143 20.09 6.16 -6.97
CA LEU A 143 20.44 5.79 -8.34
C LEU A 143 21.92 6.09 -8.65
N GLU A 144 22.43 7.27 -8.25
CA GLU A 144 23.84 7.60 -8.40
C GLU A 144 24.77 6.64 -7.66
N GLN A 145 24.36 6.18 -6.46
CA GLN A 145 25.11 5.18 -5.70
C GLN A 145 25.15 3.83 -6.43
N GLN A 146 24.05 3.43 -7.12
CA GLN A 146 24.06 2.19 -7.90
C GLN A 146 25.01 2.28 -9.11
N GLN A 147 25.07 3.43 -9.79
CA GLN A 147 25.96 3.63 -10.95
C GLN A 147 27.45 3.57 -10.58
N LYS A 148 27.81 3.93 -9.33
CA LYS A 148 29.20 3.91 -8.83
C LYS A 148 29.64 2.52 -8.37
N LYS A 149 28.74 1.55 -8.26
CA LYS A 149 29.12 0.18 -7.92
C LYS A 149 29.77 -0.49 -9.12
N PRO A 150 30.94 -1.13 -8.97
CA PRO A 150 31.52 -1.92 -10.06
C PRO A 150 30.54 -2.98 -10.50
N ALA A 151 30.46 -3.22 -11.81
CA ALA A 151 29.76 -4.39 -12.33
C ALA A 151 30.42 -5.64 -11.75
N GLY A 152 29.71 -6.37 -10.90
CA GLY A 152 30.15 -7.63 -10.29
C GLY A 152 30.11 -8.77 -11.28
#